data_7435c5e868eea002fffd04a0aa72620e
#
_entry.id   7435c5e868eea002fffd04a0aa72620e
#
_cell.length_a   1.000
_cell.length_b   1.000
_cell.length_c   1.000
_cell.angle_alpha   90.00
_cell.angle_beta   90.00
_cell.angle_gamma   90.00
#
_symmetry.space_group_name_H-M   'P 1'
#
loop_
_entity.id
_entity.type
_entity.pdbx_description
1 polymer ?
#
loop_
_entity_poly.entity_id
_entity_poly.type
_entity_poly.pdbx_seq_one_letter_code
_entity_poly.pdbx_strand_id
1 'polypeptide(L)'
;MHKLNEIEIQVSGIDFVCLTQGRGPLVLLVHGFPDIPQTWVSQMQALADAGYQVVAPYLPGYLPSRFTANAYFDKASLVNGIAGLIEALSIQQKLHYVGQDWGAIIGYALCASRPELLRSAVLMAVPHPQVVATHLLVPKHIQRSFHWWFFQQAQLPEQALMANDMAFIDYLWQNWCVPGYADKAHIEQVKACLSQDGVLHTALAYYRAMFDISKADPALLTLREAMQRNITVPTLALCGADDMRAELMREQEKYFAGPYTYKEVPHAGHFLHREQSSVVNNLLLDWLSNS
;
A
#
# COMPACT_ATOMS: atom_id res chain seq x y z
N MET A 1 0.99 12.76 -24.06
CA MET A 1 0.78 11.61 -23.15
C MET A 1 2.09 10.85 -23.01
N HIS A 2 2.61 10.74 -21.79
CA HIS A 2 3.75 9.87 -21.51
C HIS A 2 3.32 8.40 -21.65
N LYS A 3 4.15 7.59 -22.31
CA LYS A 3 3.86 6.16 -22.48
C LYS A 3 4.06 5.44 -21.14
N LEU A 4 3.11 4.60 -20.76
CA LEU A 4 3.25 3.65 -19.66
C LEU A 4 4.16 2.51 -20.12
N ASN A 5 5.21 2.23 -19.38
CA ASN A 5 6.16 1.17 -19.66
C ASN A 5 6.26 0.22 -18.46
N GLU A 6 6.86 -0.93 -18.67
CA GLU A 6 7.23 -1.85 -17.59
C GLU A 6 8.76 -1.93 -17.48
N ILE A 7 9.24 -2.08 -16.26
CA ILE A 7 10.64 -2.36 -15.93
C ILE A 7 10.72 -3.51 -14.95
N GLU A 8 11.77 -4.30 -15.06
CA GLU A 8 12.08 -5.40 -14.16
C GLU A 8 13.31 -5.05 -13.31
N ILE A 9 13.23 -5.32 -12.00
CA ILE A 9 14.32 -5.04 -11.06
C ILE A 9 14.43 -6.22 -10.10
N GLN A 10 15.60 -6.86 -10.10
CA GLN A 10 15.90 -7.96 -9.19
C GLN A 10 16.65 -7.45 -7.96
N VAL A 11 16.05 -7.60 -6.79
CA VAL A 11 16.64 -7.13 -5.53
C VAL A 11 16.04 -7.86 -4.32
N SER A 12 16.82 -8.08 -3.29
CA SER A 12 16.38 -8.65 -2.01
C SER A 12 15.62 -9.99 -2.16
N GLY A 13 15.99 -10.81 -3.15
CA GLY A 13 15.33 -12.10 -3.42
C GLY A 13 13.94 -11.94 -4.06
N ILE A 14 13.67 -10.82 -4.69
CA ILE A 14 12.42 -10.52 -5.38
C ILE A 14 12.74 -10.02 -6.80
N ASP A 15 12.07 -10.58 -7.80
CA ASP A 15 11.99 -10.02 -9.14
C ASP A 15 10.78 -9.10 -9.19
N PHE A 16 11.02 -7.80 -9.04
CA PHE A 16 9.96 -6.80 -9.16
C PHE A 16 9.66 -6.51 -10.61
N VAL A 17 8.37 -6.47 -10.95
CA VAL A 17 7.87 -5.83 -12.17
C VAL A 17 7.13 -4.56 -11.76
N CYS A 18 7.50 -3.45 -12.39
CA CYS A 18 6.97 -2.14 -12.04
C CYS A 18 6.44 -1.43 -13.28
N LEU A 19 5.28 -0.81 -13.17
CA LEU A 19 4.84 0.18 -14.14
C LEU A 19 5.66 1.46 -13.94
N THR A 20 6.06 2.12 -15.05
CA THR A 20 6.78 3.38 -14.96
C THR A 20 6.33 4.38 -16.01
N GLN A 21 6.39 5.67 -15.68
CA GLN A 21 5.98 6.77 -16.53
C GLN A 21 6.72 8.07 -16.17
N GLY A 22 6.95 8.93 -17.15
CA GLY A 22 7.58 10.24 -16.92
C GLY A 22 9.10 10.18 -16.74
N ARG A 23 9.66 11.32 -16.34
CA ARG A 23 11.09 11.53 -16.03
C ARG A 23 11.21 12.64 -15.00
N GLY A 24 12.24 12.62 -14.16
CA GLY A 24 12.51 13.64 -13.16
C GLY A 24 12.68 13.06 -11.76
N PRO A 25 12.38 13.81 -10.68
CA PRO A 25 12.40 13.31 -9.32
C PRO A 25 11.49 12.09 -9.19
N LEU A 26 11.95 11.08 -8.43
CA LEU A 26 11.27 9.78 -8.36
C LEU A 26 10.12 9.81 -7.33
N VAL A 27 8.96 9.27 -7.76
CA VAL A 27 7.81 8.98 -6.91
C VAL A 27 7.50 7.50 -6.99
N LEU A 28 7.52 6.80 -5.86
CA LEU A 28 7.13 5.39 -5.76
C LEU A 28 5.69 5.27 -5.27
N LEU A 29 4.82 4.62 -6.06
CA LEU A 29 3.39 4.42 -5.73
C LEU A 29 3.15 2.95 -5.40
N VAL A 30 2.77 2.65 -4.15
CA VAL A 30 2.61 1.27 -3.67
C VAL A 30 1.15 0.98 -3.34
N HIS A 31 0.58 -0.02 -4.05
CA HIS A 31 -0.82 -0.45 -3.89
C HIS A 31 -1.03 -1.32 -2.65
N GLY A 32 -2.27 -1.70 -2.38
CA GLY A 32 -2.64 -2.62 -1.31
C GLY A 32 -3.49 -3.80 -1.77
N PHE A 33 -4.35 -4.31 -0.89
CA PHE A 33 -5.28 -5.41 -1.14
C PHE A 33 -6.73 -4.91 -1.06
N PRO A 34 -7.63 -5.40 -1.91
CA PRO A 34 -7.37 -6.21 -3.08
C PRO A 34 -7.19 -5.29 -4.30
N ASP A 35 -5.95 -5.00 -4.65
CA ASP A 35 -5.63 -4.07 -5.72
C ASP A 35 -4.32 -4.46 -6.44
N ILE A 36 -3.98 -3.74 -7.52
CA ILE A 36 -2.80 -3.93 -8.37
C ILE A 36 -2.26 -2.55 -8.79
N PRO A 37 -1.02 -2.43 -9.30
CA PRO A 37 -0.42 -1.12 -9.59
C PRO A 37 -1.17 -0.29 -10.64
N GLN A 38 -2.04 -0.88 -11.46
CA GLN A 38 -2.91 -0.15 -12.39
C GLN A 38 -3.89 0.80 -11.69
N THR A 39 -4.09 0.62 -10.38
CA THR A 39 -4.87 1.56 -9.56
C THR A 39 -4.35 2.99 -9.65
N TRP A 40 -3.05 3.16 -9.89
CA TRP A 40 -2.34 4.42 -9.91
C TRP A 40 -2.31 5.14 -11.27
N VAL A 41 -2.93 4.61 -12.32
CA VAL A 41 -2.80 5.16 -13.69
C VAL A 41 -3.14 6.65 -13.75
N SER A 42 -4.16 7.12 -13.04
CA SER A 42 -4.51 8.54 -12.97
C SER A 42 -3.42 9.38 -12.29
N GLN A 43 -2.87 8.91 -11.17
CA GLN A 43 -1.80 9.57 -10.43
C GLN A 43 -0.50 9.57 -11.23
N MET A 44 -0.19 8.45 -11.88
CA MET A 44 1.00 8.31 -12.73
C MET A 44 0.99 9.34 -13.85
N GLN A 45 -0.15 9.50 -14.55
CA GLN A 45 -0.29 10.49 -15.62
C GLN A 45 -0.11 11.91 -15.08
N ALA A 46 -0.81 12.27 -13.99
CA ALA A 46 -0.76 13.61 -13.42
C ALA A 46 0.64 14.00 -12.93
N LEU A 47 1.33 13.06 -12.26
CA LEU A 47 2.69 13.27 -11.75
C LEU A 47 3.72 13.33 -12.91
N ALA A 48 3.57 12.48 -13.92
CA ALA A 48 4.44 12.50 -15.09
C ALA A 48 4.30 13.78 -15.89
N ASP A 49 3.09 14.31 -16.05
CA ASP A 49 2.83 15.61 -16.70
C ASP A 49 3.41 16.79 -15.91
N ALA A 50 3.53 16.62 -14.58
CA ALA A 50 4.17 17.61 -13.69
C ALA A 50 5.71 17.44 -13.61
N GLY A 51 6.31 16.53 -14.38
CA GLY A 51 7.76 16.37 -14.48
C GLY A 51 8.39 15.42 -13.46
N TYR A 52 7.61 14.50 -12.89
CA TYR A 52 8.12 13.43 -12.05
C TYR A 52 8.35 12.15 -12.85
N GLN A 53 9.30 11.34 -12.41
CA GLN A 53 9.37 9.92 -12.77
C GLN A 53 8.54 9.13 -11.77
N VAL A 54 7.59 8.36 -12.25
CA VAL A 54 6.69 7.58 -11.39
C VAL A 54 6.94 6.09 -11.60
N VAL A 55 7.03 5.36 -10.51
CA VAL A 55 7.20 3.90 -10.52
C VAL A 55 6.15 3.27 -9.58
N ALA A 56 5.44 2.27 -10.08
CA ALA A 56 4.43 1.53 -9.33
C ALA A 56 4.70 0.03 -9.43
N PRO A 57 5.27 -0.61 -8.41
CA PRO A 57 5.54 -2.05 -8.42
C PRO A 57 4.24 -2.85 -8.22
N TYR A 58 4.18 -4.03 -8.84
CA TYR A 58 3.38 -5.11 -8.29
C TYR A 58 4.00 -5.51 -6.94
N LEU A 59 3.20 -5.61 -5.89
CA LEU A 59 3.69 -6.05 -4.57
C LEU A 59 4.35 -7.43 -4.67
N PRO A 60 5.31 -7.76 -3.80
CA PRO A 60 6.00 -9.06 -3.83
C PRO A 60 5.02 -10.24 -3.81
N GLY A 61 5.10 -11.09 -4.85
CA GLY A 61 4.19 -12.23 -5.04
C GLY A 61 2.85 -11.92 -5.69
N TYR A 62 2.58 -10.67 -6.05
CA TYR A 62 1.55 -10.32 -7.03
C TYR A 62 2.17 -10.39 -8.42
N LEU A 63 1.81 -11.41 -9.19
CA LEU A 63 2.38 -11.59 -10.52
C LEU A 63 2.13 -10.37 -11.42
N PRO A 64 3.15 -9.99 -12.21
CA PRO A 64 4.36 -10.73 -12.51
C PRO A 64 5.53 -10.60 -11.51
N SER A 65 5.45 -9.77 -10.45
CA SER A 65 6.46 -9.75 -9.37
C SER A 65 6.45 -11.07 -8.60
N ARG A 66 7.64 -11.65 -8.37
CA ARG A 66 7.77 -12.97 -7.73
C ARG A 66 8.94 -13.04 -6.75
N PHE A 67 8.85 -13.92 -5.78
CA PHE A 67 9.98 -14.29 -4.95
C PHE A 67 10.88 -15.30 -5.69
N THR A 68 12.20 -15.13 -5.57
CA THR A 68 13.20 -16.01 -6.21
C THR A 68 13.74 -17.07 -5.26
N ALA A 69 13.41 -16.99 -3.96
CA ALA A 69 13.82 -17.91 -2.90
C ALA A 69 12.69 -18.08 -1.87
N ASN A 70 12.96 -18.86 -0.81
CA ASN A 70 12.05 -18.96 0.33
C ASN A 70 11.71 -17.56 0.86
N ALA A 71 10.40 -17.27 0.93
CA ALA A 71 9.90 -15.94 1.23
C ALA A 71 9.27 -15.91 2.63
N TYR A 72 9.53 -14.81 3.33
CA TYR A 72 8.75 -14.38 4.47
C TYR A 72 7.79 -13.28 4.03
N PHE A 73 6.57 -13.29 4.58
CA PHE A 73 5.50 -12.37 4.19
C PHE A 73 5.17 -11.36 5.28
N ASP A 74 5.98 -11.32 6.34
CA ASP A 74 5.83 -10.35 7.41
C ASP A 74 6.19 -8.92 6.97
N LYS A 75 5.69 -7.96 7.71
CA LYS A 75 5.86 -6.55 7.38
C LYS A 75 7.34 -6.13 7.21
N ALA A 76 8.27 -6.68 8.01
CA ALA A 76 9.68 -6.34 7.88
C ALA A 76 10.27 -6.85 6.57
N SER A 77 9.87 -8.05 6.12
CA SER A 77 10.27 -8.61 4.84
C SER A 77 9.77 -7.78 3.65
N LEU A 78 8.52 -7.32 3.71
CA LEU A 78 7.96 -6.42 2.70
C LEU A 78 8.69 -5.08 2.68
N VAL A 79 8.95 -4.49 3.85
CA VAL A 79 9.72 -3.24 3.97
C VAL A 79 11.14 -3.41 3.43
N ASN A 80 11.81 -4.51 3.74
CA ASN A 80 13.15 -4.82 3.22
C ASN A 80 13.16 -4.94 1.70
N GLY A 81 12.15 -5.60 1.12
CA GLY A 81 11.99 -5.70 -0.34
C GLY A 81 11.78 -4.33 -0.99
N ILE A 82 10.87 -3.51 -0.46
CA ILE A 82 10.60 -2.16 -0.99
C ILE A 82 11.80 -1.23 -0.77
N ALA A 83 12.50 -1.32 0.37
CA ALA A 83 13.73 -0.55 0.59
C ALA A 83 14.82 -0.90 -0.44
N GLY A 84 15.02 -2.20 -0.70
CA GLY A 84 15.93 -2.65 -1.76
C GLY A 84 15.53 -2.16 -3.15
N LEU A 85 14.22 -2.16 -3.47
CA LEU A 85 13.72 -1.58 -4.72
C LEU A 85 14.03 -0.08 -4.82
N ILE A 86 13.84 0.67 -3.74
CA ILE A 86 14.18 2.10 -3.69
C ILE A 86 15.67 2.33 -3.94
N GLU A 87 16.52 1.56 -3.26
CA GLU A 87 17.98 1.65 -3.44
C GLU A 87 18.43 1.34 -4.87
N ALA A 88 17.78 0.37 -5.52
CA ALA A 88 18.07 0.03 -6.91
C ALA A 88 17.59 1.09 -7.91
N LEU A 89 16.45 1.74 -7.62
CA LEU A 89 15.87 2.78 -8.49
C LEU A 89 16.54 4.15 -8.33
N SER A 90 17.00 4.48 -7.11
CA SER A 90 17.42 5.83 -6.74
C SER A 90 18.82 5.82 -6.12
N ILE A 91 19.83 5.77 -6.99
CA ILE A 91 21.21 5.81 -6.54
C ILE A 91 21.51 7.21 -5.94
N GLN A 92 21.64 7.28 -4.62
CA GLN A 92 22.03 8.47 -3.82
C GLN A 92 21.00 9.63 -3.76
N GLN A 93 19.75 9.44 -4.16
CA GLN A 93 18.71 10.48 -4.01
C GLN A 93 17.54 9.95 -3.20
N LYS A 94 17.02 10.82 -2.33
CA LYS A 94 15.75 10.54 -1.63
C LYS A 94 14.59 10.66 -2.59
N LEU A 95 13.62 9.75 -2.49
CA LEU A 95 12.42 9.76 -3.30
C LEU A 95 11.17 10.14 -2.50
N HIS A 96 10.09 10.43 -3.19
CA HIS A 96 8.76 10.56 -2.60
C HIS A 96 8.06 9.20 -2.60
N TYR A 97 7.47 8.84 -1.47
CA TYR A 97 6.72 7.60 -1.31
C TYR A 97 5.22 7.88 -1.22
N VAL A 98 4.41 7.12 -1.93
CA VAL A 98 2.95 7.17 -1.85
C VAL A 98 2.43 5.75 -1.66
N GLY A 99 1.65 5.49 -0.62
CA GLY A 99 1.10 4.16 -0.36
C GLY A 99 -0.37 4.20 0.06
N GLN A 100 -1.12 3.21 -0.39
CA GLN A 100 -2.50 3.00 0.02
C GLN A 100 -2.65 1.57 0.57
N ASP A 101 -3.45 1.38 1.62
CA ASP A 101 -3.69 0.09 2.29
C ASP A 101 -2.38 -0.60 2.70
N TRP A 102 -2.03 -1.79 2.17
CA TRP A 102 -0.72 -2.42 2.44
C TRP A 102 0.46 -1.53 2.06
N GLY A 103 0.32 -0.74 0.98
CA GLY A 103 1.31 0.27 0.63
C GLY A 103 1.48 1.32 1.73
N ALA A 104 0.41 1.73 2.42
CA ALA A 104 0.51 2.63 3.56
C ALA A 104 1.12 1.93 4.80
N ILE A 105 0.75 0.68 5.07
CA ILE A 105 1.34 -0.12 6.17
C ILE A 105 2.86 -0.27 6.00
N ILE A 106 3.32 -0.58 4.79
CA ILE A 106 4.73 -0.62 4.43
C ILE A 106 5.35 0.77 4.56
N GLY A 107 4.65 1.82 4.11
CA GLY A 107 5.10 3.20 4.15
C GLY A 107 5.36 3.72 5.56
N TYR A 108 4.46 3.49 6.52
CA TYR A 108 4.68 3.83 7.94
C TYR A 108 5.96 3.18 8.47
N ALA A 109 6.10 1.89 8.20
CA ALA A 109 7.26 1.13 8.67
C ALA A 109 8.56 1.58 8.00
N LEU A 110 8.53 1.89 6.71
CA LEU A 110 9.66 2.43 5.95
C LEU A 110 10.07 3.82 6.46
N CYS A 111 9.10 4.73 6.68
CA CYS A 111 9.34 6.06 7.24
C CYS A 111 10.01 6.02 8.62
N ALA A 112 9.64 5.05 9.46
CA ALA A 112 10.20 4.87 10.79
C ALA A 112 11.58 4.21 10.78
N SER A 113 11.82 3.25 9.87
CA SER A 113 13.03 2.41 9.88
C SER A 113 14.12 2.83 8.91
N ARG A 114 13.74 3.46 7.77
CA ARG A 114 14.65 3.85 6.69
C ARG A 114 14.38 5.31 6.22
N PRO A 115 14.32 6.30 7.13
CA PRO A 115 13.99 7.69 6.79
C PRO A 115 14.99 8.34 5.81
N GLU A 116 16.21 7.80 5.74
CA GLU A 116 17.25 8.27 4.82
C GLU A 116 16.91 8.03 3.35
N LEU A 117 16.02 7.09 3.03
CA LEU A 117 15.60 6.80 1.67
C LEU A 117 14.51 7.77 1.16
N LEU A 118 13.82 8.45 2.07
CA LEU A 118 12.60 9.18 1.77
C LEU A 118 12.77 10.68 1.89
N ARG A 119 12.28 11.41 0.90
CA ARG A 119 12.15 12.87 0.92
C ARG A 119 10.85 13.28 1.61
N SER A 120 9.75 12.67 1.24
CA SER A 120 8.45 12.78 1.91
C SER A 120 7.60 11.53 1.66
N ALA A 121 6.51 11.39 2.41
CA ALA A 121 5.55 10.31 2.24
C ALA A 121 4.11 10.82 2.15
N VAL A 122 3.28 10.10 1.39
CA VAL A 122 1.82 10.22 1.40
C VAL A 122 1.22 8.86 1.71
N LEU A 123 0.48 8.73 2.82
CA LEU A 123 -0.02 7.46 3.34
C LEU A 123 -1.55 7.51 3.42
N MET A 124 -2.22 6.55 2.75
CA MET A 124 -3.65 6.62 2.48
C MET A 124 -4.44 5.47 3.09
N ALA A 125 -5.62 5.79 3.62
CA ALA A 125 -6.72 4.88 3.96
C ALA A 125 -6.45 3.87 5.10
N VAL A 126 -5.26 3.85 5.69
CA VAL A 126 -4.93 2.99 6.85
C VAL A 126 -4.25 3.84 7.92
N PRO A 127 -4.71 3.79 9.19
CA PRO A 127 -4.09 4.51 10.27
C PRO A 127 -2.73 3.91 10.66
N HIS A 128 -1.95 4.71 11.38
CA HIS A 128 -0.66 4.27 11.92
C HIS A 128 -0.82 2.95 12.71
N PRO A 129 0.08 1.97 12.56
CA PRO A 129 -0.07 0.64 13.17
C PRO A 129 -0.26 0.66 14.69
N GLN A 130 0.31 1.63 15.40
CA GLN A 130 0.12 1.76 16.85
C GLN A 130 -1.27 2.25 17.21
N VAL A 131 -1.96 3.06 16.37
CA VAL A 131 -3.37 3.39 16.56
C VAL A 131 -4.22 2.14 16.36
N VAL A 132 -3.95 1.38 15.30
CA VAL A 132 -4.63 0.11 15.05
C VAL A 132 -4.50 -0.83 16.25
N ALA A 133 -3.30 -0.96 16.82
CA ALA A 133 -3.04 -1.85 17.95
C ALA A 133 -3.88 -1.50 19.19
N THR A 134 -4.10 -0.21 19.46
CA THR A 134 -4.94 0.23 20.61
C THR A 134 -6.44 -0.05 20.40
N HIS A 135 -6.87 -0.23 19.15
CA HIS A 135 -8.29 -0.46 18.82
C HIS A 135 -8.56 -1.88 18.31
N LEU A 136 -7.56 -2.75 18.29
CA LEU A 136 -7.62 -4.08 17.65
C LEU A 136 -8.77 -4.94 18.19
N LEU A 137 -9.07 -4.86 19.49
CA LEU A 137 -10.10 -5.66 20.14
C LEU A 137 -11.43 -4.90 20.36
N VAL A 138 -11.56 -3.69 19.84
CA VAL A 138 -12.82 -2.94 19.90
C VAL A 138 -13.83 -3.58 18.92
N PRO A 139 -15.04 -3.98 19.37
CA PRO A 139 -15.99 -4.73 18.53
C PRO A 139 -16.31 -4.08 17.18
N LYS A 140 -16.46 -2.77 17.15
CA LYS A 140 -16.67 -1.99 15.92
C LYS A 140 -15.53 -2.16 14.92
N HIS A 141 -14.27 -2.23 15.39
CA HIS A 141 -13.11 -2.41 14.53
C HIS A 141 -12.92 -3.85 14.12
N ILE A 142 -13.25 -4.82 14.98
CA ILE A 142 -13.29 -6.24 14.61
C ILE A 142 -14.27 -6.43 13.43
N GLN A 143 -15.46 -5.85 13.52
CA GLN A 143 -16.47 -5.93 12.46
C GLN A 143 -15.96 -5.30 11.15
N ARG A 144 -15.38 -4.10 11.20
CA ARG A 144 -14.87 -3.38 10.04
C ARG A 144 -13.64 -4.04 9.42
N SER A 145 -12.87 -4.77 10.22
CA SER A 145 -11.66 -5.49 9.79
C SER A 145 -11.88 -7.00 9.81
N PHE A 146 -13.13 -7.48 9.62
CA PHE A 146 -13.48 -8.90 9.71
C PHE A 146 -12.57 -9.78 8.84
N HIS A 147 -12.15 -9.27 7.68
CA HIS A 147 -11.25 -9.96 6.75
C HIS A 147 -9.89 -10.29 7.38
N TRP A 148 -9.36 -9.46 8.29
CA TRP A 148 -8.10 -9.77 8.99
C TRP A 148 -8.23 -11.05 9.81
N TRP A 149 -9.38 -11.26 10.48
CA TRP A 149 -9.67 -12.43 11.30
C TRP A 149 -10.07 -13.63 10.44
N PHE A 150 -10.86 -13.39 9.40
CA PHE A 150 -11.27 -14.42 8.46
C PHE A 150 -10.06 -15.01 7.73
N PHE A 151 -9.13 -14.18 7.29
CA PHE A 151 -7.94 -14.60 6.54
C PHE A 151 -6.93 -15.39 7.38
N GLN A 152 -7.08 -15.46 8.71
CA GLN A 152 -6.27 -16.34 9.56
C GLN A 152 -6.64 -17.83 9.39
N GLN A 153 -7.85 -18.13 8.89
CA GLN A 153 -8.28 -19.51 8.69
C GLN A 153 -7.46 -20.19 7.58
N ALA A 154 -7.24 -21.50 7.73
CA ALA A 154 -6.59 -22.30 6.70
C ALA A 154 -7.59 -22.65 5.59
N GLN A 155 -7.20 -22.46 4.32
CA GLN A 155 -7.92 -22.86 3.11
C GLN A 155 -9.29 -22.20 2.87
N LEU A 156 -10.10 -21.97 3.92
CA LEU A 156 -11.44 -21.39 3.80
C LEU A 156 -11.43 -20.01 3.12
N PRO A 157 -10.50 -19.08 3.44
CA PRO A 157 -10.45 -17.79 2.75
C PRO A 157 -10.16 -17.90 1.26
N GLU A 158 -9.22 -18.77 0.87
CA GLU A 158 -8.91 -19.01 -0.54
C GLU A 158 -10.13 -19.55 -1.28
N GLN A 159 -10.84 -20.53 -0.70
CA GLN A 159 -12.06 -21.07 -1.27
C GLN A 159 -13.16 -20.01 -1.41
N ALA A 160 -13.37 -19.19 -0.37
CA ALA A 160 -14.38 -18.14 -0.39
C ALA A 160 -14.06 -17.03 -1.40
N LEU A 161 -12.79 -16.64 -1.52
CA LEU A 161 -12.36 -15.60 -2.46
C LEU A 161 -12.41 -16.06 -3.90
N MET A 162 -12.18 -17.36 -4.17
CA MET A 162 -12.25 -17.93 -5.52
C MET A 162 -13.68 -18.31 -5.95
N ALA A 163 -14.61 -18.41 -5.01
CA ALA A 163 -15.98 -18.83 -5.30
C ALA A 163 -16.76 -17.77 -6.11
N ASN A 164 -17.72 -18.24 -6.91
CA ASN A 164 -18.70 -17.39 -7.61
C ASN A 164 -18.05 -16.25 -8.40
N ASP A 165 -17.04 -16.56 -9.22
CA ASP A 165 -16.31 -15.59 -10.01
C ASP A 165 -15.67 -14.48 -9.16
N MET A 166 -15.10 -14.90 -8.02
CA MET A 166 -14.48 -14.00 -7.04
C MET A 166 -15.41 -12.89 -6.50
N ALA A 167 -16.71 -13.19 -6.35
CA ALA A 167 -17.71 -12.23 -5.86
C ALA A 167 -17.35 -11.60 -4.52
N PHE A 168 -16.45 -12.22 -3.73
CA PHE A 168 -15.94 -11.64 -2.50
C PHE A 168 -15.08 -10.39 -2.76
N ILE A 169 -14.36 -10.33 -3.86
CA ILE A 169 -13.61 -9.13 -4.29
C ILE A 169 -14.57 -8.00 -4.63
N ASP A 170 -15.65 -8.29 -5.40
CA ASP A 170 -16.70 -7.30 -5.67
C ASP A 170 -17.32 -6.77 -4.38
N TYR A 171 -17.61 -7.68 -3.43
CA TYR A 171 -18.15 -7.33 -2.12
C TYR A 171 -17.22 -6.38 -1.36
N LEU A 172 -15.91 -6.63 -1.31
CA LEU A 172 -14.96 -5.75 -0.64
C LEU A 172 -14.92 -4.36 -1.29
N TRP A 173 -14.81 -4.29 -2.62
CA TRP A 173 -14.83 -3.03 -3.35
C TRP A 173 -16.12 -2.25 -3.11
N GLN A 174 -17.28 -2.92 -3.20
CA GLN A 174 -18.58 -2.30 -2.98
C GLN A 174 -18.75 -1.73 -1.57
N ASN A 175 -18.22 -2.43 -0.55
CA ASN A 175 -18.37 -2.02 0.85
C ASN A 175 -17.31 -1.02 1.31
N TRP A 176 -16.18 -0.93 0.60
CA TRP A 176 -15.10 -0.03 0.97
C TRP A 176 -15.10 1.28 0.17
N CYS A 177 -15.83 1.35 -0.92
CA CYS A 177 -16.08 2.58 -1.68
C CYS A 177 -17.35 3.29 -1.19
N VAL A 178 -17.52 4.54 -1.64
CA VAL A 178 -18.81 5.25 -1.46
C VAL A 178 -19.92 4.56 -2.26
N PRO A 179 -21.17 4.60 -1.77
CA PRO A 179 -22.30 4.03 -2.48
C PRO A 179 -22.41 4.54 -3.92
N GLY A 180 -22.55 3.61 -4.86
CA GLY A 180 -22.68 3.92 -6.29
C GLY A 180 -21.36 4.04 -7.05
N TYR A 181 -20.22 4.02 -6.39
CA TYR A 181 -18.93 3.88 -7.09
C TYR A 181 -18.81 2.47 -7.67
N ALA A 182 -18.43 2.40 -8.94
CA ALA A 182 -18.21 1.13 -9.63
C ALA A 182 -17.13 1.30 -10.71
N ASP A 183 -16.04 0.59 -10.53
CA ASP A 183 -14.96 0.49 -11.53
C ASP A 183 -14.79 -0.98 -11.94
N LYS A 184 -15.80 -1.49 -12.61
CA LYS A 184 -15.86 -2.91 -13.02
C LYS A 184 -14.64 -3.33 -13.83
N ALA A 185 -14.18 -2.48 -14.74
CA ALA A 185 -13.04 -2.81 -15.59
C ALA A 185 -11.75 -3.02 -14.79
N HIS A 186 -11.52 -2.21 -13.77
CA HIS A 186 -10.38 -2.36 -12.88
C HIS A 186 -10.53 -3.56 -11.96
N ILE A 187 -11.71 -3.76 -11.38
CA ILE A 187 -11.99 -4.91 -10.50
C ILE A 187 -11.77 -6.22 -11.24
N GLU A 188 -12.15 -6.33 -12.52
CA GLU A 188 -11.85 -7.50 -13.34
C GLU A 188 -10.34 -7.72 -13.55
N GLN A 189 -9.55 -6.66 -13.69
CA GLN A 189 -8.09 -6.78 -13.74
C GLN A 189 -7.50 -7.25 -12.40
N VAL A 190 -8.04 -6.77 -11.27
CA VAL A 190 -7.68 -7.24 -9.92
C VAL A 190 -7.98 -8.73 -9.77
N LYS A 191 -9.18 -9.17 -10.14
CA LYS A 191 -9.56 -10.59 -10.11
C LYS A 191 -8.65 -11.44 -11.00
N ALA A 192 -8.36 -10.97 -12.22
CA ALA A 192 -7.46 -11.65 -13.14
C ALA A 192 -6.04 -11.80 -12.58
N CYS A 193 -5.54 -10.83 -11.82
CA CYS A 193 -4.26 -10.95 -11.12
C CYS A 193 -4.35 -11.93 -9.95
N LEU A 194 -5.33 -11.77 -9.07
CA LEU A 194 -5.47 -12.58 -7.85
C LEU A 194 -5.79 -14.06 -8.15
N SER A 195 -6.41 -14.36 -9.30
CA SER A 195 -6.69 -15.74 -9.70
C SER A 195 -5.48 -16.49 -10.28
N GLN A 196 -4.36 -15.80 -10.53
CA GLN A 196 -3.14 -16.46 -10.98
C GLN A 196 -2.56 -17.35 -9.87
N ASP A 197 -1.88 -18.42 -10.28
CA ASP A 197 -1.35 -19.41 -9.34
C ASP A 197 -0.42 -18.77 -8.29
N GLY A 198 -0.70 -19.07 -7.02
CA GLY A 198 0.05 -18.60 -5.86
C GLY A 198 -0.23 -17.15 -5.43
N VAL A 199 -0.82 -16.29 -6.27
CA VAL A 199 -1.02 -14.86 -5.96
C VAL A 199 -1.95 -14.65 -4.76
N LEU A 200 -3.12 -15.29 -4.80
CA LEU A 200 -4.07 -15.17 -3.68
C LEU A 200 -3.49 -15.72 -2.38
N HIS A 201 -2.80 -16.86 -2.44
CA HIS A 201 -2.10 -17.42 -1.27
C HIS A 201 -1.11 -16.42 -0.67
N THR A 202 -0.30 -15.78 -1.51
CA THR A 202 0.68 -14.77 -1.08
C THR A 202 0.00 -13.54 -0.47
N ALA A 203 -1.04 -13.01 -1.12
CA ALA A 203 -1.80 -11.88 -0.61
C ALA A 203 -2.39 -12.16 0.79
N LEU A 204 -2.91 -13.37 1.02
CA LEU A 204 -3.41 -13.80 2.33
C LEU A 204 -2.28 -14.07 3.34
N ALA A 205 -1.10 -14.49 2.88
CA ALA A 205 0.04 -14.71 3.76
C ALA A 205 0.51 -13.42 4.45
N TYR A 206 0.36 -12.24 3.81
CA TYR A 206 0.61 -10.95 4.44
C TYR A 206 -0.24 -10.76 5.71
N TYR A 207 -1.54 -11.05 5.62
CA TYR A 207 -2.47 -10.96 6.75
C TYR A 207 -2.17 -12.01 7.83
N ARG A 208 -1.80 -13.23 7.43
CA ARG A 208 -1.45 -14.32 8.36
C ARG A 208 -0.18 -14.00 9.15
N ALA A 209 0.79 -13.35 8.52
CA ALA A 209 2.01 -12.92 9.20
C ALA A 209 1.81 -11.71 10.14
N MET A 210 0.70 -10.96 10.04
CA MET A 210 0.40 -9.84 10.96
C MET A 210 0.24 -10.28 12.41
N PHE A 211 -0.32 -11.48 12.64
CA PHE A 211 -0.69 -11.97 13.97
C PHE A 211 0.16 -13.14 14.45
N ASP A 212 1.11 -13.60 13.65
CA ASP A 212 1.95 -14.76 13.95
C ASP A 212 3.43 -14.43 13.78
N ILE A 213 4.09 -14.11 14.89
CA ILE A 213 5.51 -13.76 14.90
C ILE A 213 6.42 -14.92 14.43
N SER A 214 5.95 -16.18 14.50
CA SER A 214 6.70 -17.33 14.03
C SER A 214 6.88 -17.34 12.50
N LYS A 215 6.06 -16.58 11.79
CA LYS A 215 6.12 -16.37 10.33
C LYS A 215 7.02 -15.21 9.92
N ALA A 216 7.63 -14.53 10.89
CA ALA A 216 8.50 -13.38 10.61
C ALA A 216 9.94 -13.84 10.34
N ASP A 217 10.61 -13.14 9.42
CA ASP A 217 12.02 -13.38 9.12
C ASP A 217 12.90 -13.09 10.34
N PRO A 218 13.57 -14.07 10.93
CA PRO A 218 14.42 -13.88 12.10
C PRO A 218 15.64 -12.98 11.82
N ALA A 219 16.10 -12.90 10.57
CA ALA A 219 17.21 -12.04 10.18
C ALA A 219 16.88 -10.53 10.22
N LEU A 220 15.60 -10.17 10.22
CA LEU A 220 15.12 -8.77 10.19
C LEU A 220 14.70 -8.22 11.56
N LEU A 221 15.23 -8.77 12.67
CA LEU A 221 14.88 -8.31 14.02
C LEU A 221 15.18 -6.81 14.23
N THR A 222 16.38 -6.38 13.86
CA THR A 222 16.80 -4.97 14.00
C THR A 222 15.91 -4.02 13.17
N LEU A 223 15.52 -4.44 11.96
CA LEU A 223 14.59 -3.66 11.13
C LEU A 223 13.22 -3.58 11.82
N ARG A 224 12.71 -4.68 12.38
CA ARG A 224 11.44 -4.73 13.12
C ARG A 224 11.42 -3.77 14.32
N GLU A 225 12.52 -3.72 15.08
CA GLU A 225 12.67 -2.77 16.19
C GLU A 225 12.67 -1.33 15.69
N ALA A 226 13.40 -1.04 14.60
CA ALA A 226 13.45 0.29 14.01
C ALA A 226 12.09 0.79 13.51
N MET A 227 11.20 -0.10 13.05
CA MET A 227 9.84 0.23 12.61
C MET A 227 8.92 0.74 13.74
N GLN A 228 9.34 0.67 15.01
CA GLN A 228 8.58 1.17 16.15
C GLN A 228 8.93 2.65 16.51
N ARG A 229 9.90 3.25 15.82
CA ARG A 229 10.30 4.63 16.06
C ARG A 229 9.26 5.61 15.56
N ASN A 230 9.24 6.81 16.17
CA ASN A 230 8.42 7.90 15.65
C ASN A 230 8.92 8.34 14.27
N ILE A 231 7.99 8.69 13.40
CA ILE A 231 8.27 9.06 12.02
C ILE A 231 8.81 10.50 11.96
N THR A 232 9.97 10.68 11.36
CA THR A 232 10.59 12.00 11.13
C THR A 232 10.44 12.49 9.69
N VAL A 233 10.09 11.61 8.76
CA VAL A 233 9.84 11.94 7.35
C VAL A 233 8.61 12.84 7.23
N PRO A 234 8.68 13.96 6.49
CA PRO A 234 7.50 14.77 6.20
C PRO A 234 6.39 13.92 5.61
N THR A 235 5.23 13.88 6.28
CA THR A 235 4.15 12.94 5.91
C THR A 235 2.81 13.64 5.76
N LEU A 236 2.16 13.42 4.62
CA LEU A 236 0.75 13.70 4.39
C LEU A 236 -0.05 12.41 4.56
N ALA A 237 -0.99 12.39 5.49
CA ALA A 237 -1.95 11.31 5.64
C ALA A 237 -3.27 11.70 4.97
N LEU A 238 -3.79 10.83 4.11
CA LEU A 238 -5.07 11.03 3.42
C LEU A 238 -6.05 9.91 3.75
N CYS A 239 -7.30 10.26 3.96
CA CYS A 239 -8.38 9.29 4.11
C CYS A 239 -9.63 9.77 3.37
N GLY A 240 -10.40 8.85 2.82
CA GLY A 240 -11.76 9.17 2.40
C GLY A 240 -12.61 9.54 3.62
N ALA A 241 -13.42 10.58 3.52
CA ALA A 241 -14.29 11.00 4.62
C ALA A 241 -15.31 9.93 5.00
N ASP A 242 -15.65 9.06 4.03
CA ASP A 242 -16.59 7.95 4.20
C ASP A 242 -15.88 6.61 4.45
N ASP A 243 -14.54 6.60 4.59
CA ASP A 243 -13.78 5.40 4.92
C ASP A 243 -14.07 4.95 6.36
N MET A 244 -14.23 3.65 6.52
CA MET A 244 -14.47 3.02 7.83
C MET A 244 -13.37 3.29 8.86
N ARG A 245 -12.19 3.78 8.46
CA ARG A 245 -11.02 4.04 9.30
C ARG A 245 -10.71 5.51 9.51
N ALA A 246 -11.51 6.45 8.93
CA ALA A 246 -11.26 7.88 9.02
C ALA A 246 -11.15 8.37 10.48
N GLU A 247 -12.00 7.86 11.38
CA GLU A 247 -11.97 8.21 12.81
C GLU A 247 -10.63 7.87 13.48
N LEU A 248 -9.99 6.74 13.09
CA LEU A 248 -8.70 6.31 13.65
C LEU A 248 -7.54 7.12 13.09
N MET A 249 -7.62 7.55 11.83
CA MET A 249 -6.56 8.34 11.22
C MET A 249 -6.42 9.73 11.86
N ARG A 250 -7.46 10.25 12.51
CA ARG A 250 -7.41 11.52 13.28
C ARG A 250 -6.57 11.42 14.56
N GLU A 251 -6.27 10.20 15.05
CA GLU A 251 -5.59 9.97 16.33
C GLU A 251 -4.07 9.76 16.19
N GLN A 252 -3.53 9.76 14.97
CA GLN A 252 -2.19 9.26 14.71
C GLN A 252 -1.06 10.31 14.78
N GLU A 253 -1.36 11.60 14.86
CA GLU A 253 -0.38 12.69 14.85
C GLU A 253 0.76 12.50 15.90
N LYS A 254 0.43 11.97 17.07
CA LYS A 254 1.39 11.71 18.17
C LYS A 254 2.52 10.74 17.82
N TYR A 255 2.42 10.01 16.72
CA TYR A 255 3.46 9.08 16.24
C TYR A 255 4.42 9.72 15.22
N PHE A 256 4.24 11.01 14.94
CA PHE A 256 5.08 11.76 14.02
C PHE A 256 5.90 12.80 14.80
N ALA A 257 7.22 12.70 14.68
CA ALA A 257 8.18 13.67 15.22
C ALA A 257 8.61 14.69 14.15
N GLY A 258 8.34 14.43 12.88
CA GLY A 258 8.54 15.32 11.73
C GLY A 258 7.26 16.04 11.34
N PRO A 259 7.32 16.86 10.26
CA PRO A 259 6.15 17.53 9.71
C PRO A 259 5.04 16.54 9.35
N TYR A 260 3.84 16.78 9.87
CA TYR A 260 2.68 15.92 9.64
C TYR A 260 1.45 16.74 9.27
N THR A 261 0.71 16.27 8.28
CA THR A 261 -0.57 16.85 7.88
C THR A 261 -1.57 15.72 7.62
N TYR A 262 -2.79 15.87 8.15
CA TYR A 262 -3.90 14.98 7.85
C TYR A 262 -4.97 15.71 7.06
N LYS A 263 -5.49 15.10 5.99
CA LYS A 263 -6.62 15.61 5.21
C LYS A 263 -7.61 14.51 4.89
N GLU A 264 -8.90 14.83 4.96
CA GLU A 264 -9.98 13.99 4.49
C GLU A 264 -10.41 14.41 3.08
N VAL A 265 -10.67 13.40 2.25
CA VAL A 265 -11.16 13.58 0.89
C VAL A 265 -12.68 13.38 0.90
N PRO A 266 -13.49 14.42 0.68
CA PRO A 266 -14.94 14.29 0.68
C PRO A 266 -15.44 13.33 -0.41
N HIS A 267 -16.54 12.63 -0.13
CA HIS A 267 -17.17 11.70 -1.07
C HIS A 267 -16.22 10.63 -1.60
N ALA A 268 -15.38 10.09 -0.72
CA ALA A 268 -14.48 9.00 -0.98
C ALA A 268 -14.44 8.03 0.21
N GLY A 269 -14.33 6.75 -0.10
CA GLY A 269 -14.07 5.67 0.83
C GLY A 269 -12.59 5.26 0.81
N HIS A 270 -12.38 3.95 0.83
CA HIS A 270 -11.05 3.34 0.95
C HIS A 270 -10.14 3.54 -0.26
N PHE A 271 -10.71 3.53 -1.47
CA PHE A 271 -9.97 3.73 -2.72
C PHE A 271 -10.03 5.19 -3.18
N LEU A 272 -9.84 6.14 -2.24
CA LEU A 272 -9.97 7.59 -2.46
C LEU A 272 -9.21 8.10 -3.69
N HIS A 273 -8.07 7.51 -4.03
CA HIS A 273 -7.24 7.85 -5.18
C HIS A 273 -7.89 7.47 -6.52
N ARG A 274 -8.88 6.59 -6.50
CA ARG A 274 -9.72 6.25 -7.65
C ARG A 274 -11.06 6.97 -7.60
N GLU A 275 -11.70 6.96 -6.43
CA GLU A 275 -13.03 7.56 -6.22
C GLU A 275 -13.04 9.07 -6.46
N GLN A 276 -11.97 9.75 -6.04
CA GLN A 276 -11.77 11.20 -6.17
C GLN A 276 -10.39 11.51 -6.77
N SER A 277 -10.07 10.89 -7.89
CA SER A 277 -8.74 10.93 -8.49
C SER A 277 -8.21 12.35 -8.72
N SER A 278 -9.03 13.28 -9.19
CA SER A 278 -8.63 14.67 -9.44
C SER A 278 -8.27 15.41 -8.14
N VAL A 279 -9.02 15.19 -7.06
CA VAL A 279 -8.74 15.77 -5.74
C VAL A 279 -7.44 15.24 -5.19
N VAL A 280 -7.26 13.93 -5.24
CA VAL A 280 -6.03 13.27 -4.76
C VAL A 280 -4.82 13.70 -5.59
N ASN A 281 -4.93 13.78 -6.92
CA ASN A 281 -3.86 14.29 -7.78
C ASN A 281 -3.39 15.68 -7.38
N ASN A 282 -4.33 16.61 -7.13
CA ASN A 282 -3.99 17.96 -6.69
C ASN A 282 -3.29 17.97 -5.32
N LEU A 283 -3.78 17.16 -4.37
CA LEU A 283 -3.15 17.02 -3.05
C LEU A 283 -1.72 16.45 -3.14
N LEU A 284 -1.50 15.48 -4.02
CA LEU A 284 -0.18 14.91 -4.28
C LEU A 284 0.75 15.97 -4.87
N LEU A 285 0.34 16.65 -5.94
CA LEU A 285 1.16 17.67 -6.60
C LEU A 285 1.53 18.80 -5.66
N ASP A 286 0.57 19.31 -4.89
CA ASP A 286 0.81 20.35 -3.87
C ASP A 286 1.82 19.88 -2.81
N TRP A 287 1.64 18.68 -2.26
CA TRP A 287 2.54 18.13 -1.25
C TRP A 287 3.96 17.90 -1.75
N LEU A 288 4.09 17.24 -2.90
CA LEU A 288 5.39 16.85 -3.46
C LEU A 288 6.22 18.06 -3.90
N SER A 289 5.58 19.12 -4.39
CA SER A 289 6.27 20.35 -4.79
C SER A 289 6.82 21.16 -3.62
N ASN A 290 6.26 20.98 -2.42
CA ASN A 290 6.63 21.72 -1.20
C ASN A 290 7.47 20.89 -0.22
N SER A 291 7.87 19.66 -0.59
CA SER A 291 8.58 18.72 0.31
C SER A 291 10.04 18.54 -0.05
#